data_f6401d5a1c02eaca7f2f752a18ac6c6d
#
_entry.id   f6401d5a1c02eaca7f2f752a18ac6c6d
#
_cell.length_a   1.000
_cell.length_b   1.000
_cell.length_c   1.000
_cell.angle_alpha   90.00
_cell.angle_beta   90.00
_cell.angle_gamma   90.00
#
_symmetry.space_group_name_H-M   'P 1'
#
loop_
_entity.id
_entity.type
_entity.pdbx_description
1 polymer ?
#
loop_
_entity_poly.entity_id
_entity_poly.type
_entity_poly.pdbx_seq_one_letter_code
_entity_poly.pdbx_strand_id
1 'polypeptide(L)'
;MNKNKIDYTFMAFAKGTESKEGNAVKRYVGVGSVFVLAVNPNKTVLEKLYNTQLENDPEYLSEVEVGEDKHKVQNVRIDFIVKTDAEKCSGIEFITKVAFFLRKEYRYNRDKTKVQVIDKYGRTAWVTIEQAKAHEIPVYKNGPANIDKGYRPAYHGEEELTNFIKAYLNIPNVMKYVNNTWVMVDNPEDCEARLDSIAEYFKGNFKELRDAIALQPDNKVKVLFGVRTTDDNKQYQAVYNQMFLKNNITDYSKLDANLQERKAAGAYPTTEFIVGDLKEYNVEATDLSNSGAAGNMPFPDDTAGGTPWDFGK
;
A
#
# COMPACT_ATOMS: atom_id res chain seq x y z
N MET A 1 -20.51 -7.68 29.89
CA MET A 1 -20.33 -7.54 28.43
C MET A 1 -19.06 -6.73 28.21
N ASN A 2 -17.93 -7.42 28.06
CA ASN A 2 -16.66 -6.78 27.80
C ASN A 2 -16.57 -6.47 26.31
N LYS A 3 -16.59 -5.19 25.97
CA LYS A 3 -16.22 -4.72 24.63
C LYS A 3 -14.70 -4.93 24.51
N ASN A 4 -14.29 -5.88 23.69
CA ASN A 4 -12.89 -6.00 23.29
C ASN A 4 -12.51 -4.74 22.52
N LYS A 5 -11.90 -3.79 23.23
CA LYS A 5 -11.13 -2.72 22.62
C LYS A 5 -9.92 -3.38 21.97
N ILE A 6 -9.94 -3.52 20.66
CA ILE A 6 -8.73 -3.86 19.92
C ILE A 6 -7.81 -2.66 20.10
N ASP A 7 -6.71 -2.89 20.80
CA ASP A 7 -5.74 -1.85 21.11
C ASP A 7 -4.89 -1.58 19.86
N TYR A 8 -5.22 -0.51 19.13
CA TYR A 8 -4.53 -0.07 17.92
C TYR A 8 -3.14 0.52 18.16
N THR A 9 -2.62 0.43 19.38
CA THR A 9 -1.27 0.89 19.74
C THR A 9 -0.16 0.20 18.93
N PHE A 10 -0.47 -0.89 18.23
CA PHE A 10 0.47 -1.66 17.42
C PHE A 10 0.86 -1.04 16.07
N MET A 11 0.25 0.05 15.64
CA MET A 11 0.55 0.63 14.32
C MET A 11 1.71 1.64 14.30
N ALA A 12 2.34 1.89 15.43
CA ALA A 12 3.34 2.94 15.54
C ALA A 12 4.71 2.42 15.97
N PHE A 13 5.34 1.58 15.17
CA PHE A 13 6.72 1.20 15.43
C PHE A 13 7.69 1.89 14.49
N ALA A 14 7.96 3.16 14.74
CA ALA A 14 9.26 3.72 14.43
C ALA A 14 9.93 4.02 15.79
N LYS A 15 10.47 3.00 16.44
CA LYS A 15 11.46 3.25 17.48
C LYS A 15 12.80 3.49 16.78
N GLY A 16 13.06 4.76 16.46
CA GLY A 16 14.42 5.23 16.41
C GLY A 16 15.03 4.97 17.79
N THR A 17 16.28 4.55 17.82
CA THR A 17 17.08 4.35 19.04
C THR A 17 16.71 5.34 20.13
N GLU A 18 16.07 4.84 21.19
CA GLU A 18 15.80 5.65 22.40
C GLU A 18 17.13 6.08 22.98
N SER A 19 17.48 7.33 22.80
CA SER A 19 18.40 7.98 23.71
C SER A 19 17.64 8.26 25.01
N LYS A 20 18.25 7.98 26.14
CA LYS A 20 17.67 8.02 27.48
C LYS A 20 17.28 9.41 28.01
N GLU A 21 17.10 10.39 27.16
CA GLU A 21 16.66 11.74 27.50
C GLU A 21 15.58 12.15 26.52
N GLY A 22 14.33 12.15 26.95
CA GLY A 22 13.17 12.91 26.49
C GLY A 22 12.99 13.27 25.00
N ASN A 23 13.65 12.60 24.06
CA ASN A 23 13.62 12.95 22.66
C ASN A 23 12.33 12.43 22.01
N ALA A 24 11.54 13.35 21.48
CA ALA A 24 10.39 13.04 20.64
C ALA A 24 10.81 12.06 19.53
N VAL A 25 10.00 11.01 19.33
CA VAL A 25 10.27 10.02 18.28
C VAL A 25 10.25 10.71 16.94
N LYS A 26 11.39 10.70 16.24
CA LYS A 26 11.52 11.34 14.92
C LYS A 26 10.54 10.76 13.92
N ARG A 27 9.98 11.62 13.11
CA ARG A 27 9.11 11.27 11.97
C ARG A 27 9.71 11.84 10.70
N TYR A 28 9.35 11.25 9.58
CA TYR A 28 9.94 11.60 8.29
C TYR A 28 8.85 11.80 7.24
N VAL A 29 9.10 12.73 6.32
CA VAL A 29 8.26 13.00 5.14
C VAL A 29 9.13 13.03 3.90
N GLY A 30 8.55 12.64 2.78
CA GLY A 30 9.27 12.61 1.51
C GLY A 30 9.39 11.20 0.92
N VAL A 31 10.02 11.13 -0.23
CA VAL A 31 10.25 9.87 -0.95
C VAL A 31 11.56 9.25 -0.50
N GLY A 32 11.48 8.08 0.11
CA GLY A 32 12.64 7.30 0.53
C GLY A 32 12.81 6.03 -0.29
N SER A 33 14.06 5.69 -0.62
CA SER A 33 14.45 4.39 -1.15
C SER A 33 14.56 3.40 0.00
N VAL A 34 13.91 2.24 -0.11
CA VAL A 34 13.88 1.25 0.97
C VAL A 34 14.23 -0.15 0.50
N PHE A 35 14.87 -0.90 1.37
CA PHE A 35 15.04 -2.36 1.28
C PHE A 35 13.89 -3.06 1.99
N VAL A 36 13.50 -4.25 1.55
CA VAL A 36 12.62 -5.14 2.31
C VAL A 36 13.46 -6.08 3.16
N LEU A 37 13.28 -6.02 4.47
CA LEU A 37 13.99 -6.86 5.44
C LEU A 37 13.24 -8.17 5.72
N ALA A 38 11.92 -8.14 5.73
CA ALA A 38 11.08 -9.30 6.02
C ALA A 38 9.66 -9.11 5.48
N VAL A 39 8.98 -10.22 5.22
CA VAL A 39 7.55 -10.28 4.83
C VAL A 39 6.81 -11.13 5.85
N ASN A 40 5.79 -10.57 6.47
CA ASN A 40 5.01 -11.23 7.52
C ASN A 40 5.90 -12.01 8.51
N PRO A 41 6.87 -11.34 9.16
CA PRO A 41 7.78 -11.98 10.07
C PRO A 41 7.06 -12.47 11.34
N ASN A 42 7.57 -13.52 11.96
CA ASN A 42 7.10 -13.95 13.26
C ASN A 42 7.58 -13.00 14.38
N LYS A 43 7.08 -13.20 15.60
CA LYS A 43 7.42 -12.41 16.78
C LYS A 43 8.93 -12.25 16.98
N THR A 44 9.67 -13.34 16.96
CA THR A 44 11.12 -13.34 17.20
C THR A 44 11.88 -12.45 16.21
N VAL A 45 11.50 -12.46 14.94
CA VAL A 45 12.12 -11.62 13.90
C VAL A 45 11.75 -10.15 14.13
N LEU A 46 10.50 -9.84 14.48
CA LEU A 46 10.07 -8.48 14.79
C LEU A 46 10.80 -7.93 16.01
N GLU A 47 10.89 -8.71 17.09
CA GLU A 47 11.60 -8.31 18.32
C GLU A 47 13.06 -7.98 18.04
N LYS A 48 13.71 -8.80 17.20
CA LYS A 48 15.09 -8.54 16.77
C LYS A 48 15.22 -7.28 15.92
N LEU A 49 14.32 -7.06 14.94
CA LEU A 49 14.39 -5.92 14.04
C LEU A 49 14.12 -4.59 14.75
N TYR A 50 13.19 -4.59 15.69
CA TYR A 50 12.79 -3.38 16.42
C TYR A 50 13.47 -3.23 17.79
N ASN A 51 14.31 -4.20 18.19
CA ASN A 51 14.95 -4.24 19.49
C ASN A 51 13.95 -4.02 20.64
N THR A 52 12.84 -4.74 20.63
CA THR A 52 11.74 -4.62 21.59
C THR A 52 11.16 -5.99 21.89
N GLN A 53 10.45 -6.12 22.99
CA GLN A 53 9.66 -7.32 23.30
C GLN A 53 8.21 -7.09 22.92
N LEU A 54 7.60 -8.09 22.28
CA LEU A 54 6.19 -8.11 21.93
C LEU A 54 5.45 -9.02 22.92
N GLU A 55 4.24 -8.65 23.29
CA GLU A 55 3.41 -9.50 24.16
C GLU A 55 2.86 -10.70 23.39
N ASN A 56 2.37 -10.48 22.18
CA ASN A 56 1.70 -11.48 21.36
C ASN A 56 2.39 -11.71 20.03
N ASP A 57 2.14 -12.86 19.42
CA ASP A 57 2.50 -13.11 18.02
C ASP A 57 1.73 -12.18 17.09
N PRO A 58 2.34 -11.74 15.97
CA PRO A 58 1.64 -10.93 14.99
C PRO A 58 0.54 -11.74 14.31
N GLU A 59 -0.65 -11.19 14.26
CA GLU A 59 -1.78 -11.78 13.58
C GLU A 59 -1.89 -11.21 12.17
N TYR A 60 -1.82 -12.08 11.16
CA TYR A 60 -1.89 -11.72 9.74
C TYR A 60 -3.20 -12.13 9.07
N LEU A 61 -3.97 -12.98 9.70
CA LEU A 61 -5.29 -13.41 9.26
C LEU A 61 -6.34 -12.93 10.23
N SER A 62 -7.42 -12.38 9.70
CA SER A 62 -8.55 -11.92 10.50
C SER A 62 -9.84 -12.03 9.69
N GLU A 63 -10.95 -11.76 10.31
CA GLU A 63 -12.23 -11.53 9.64
C GLU A 63 -12.64 -10.07 9.86
N VAL A 64 -13.17 -9.44 8.81
CA VAL A 64 -13.71 -8.09 8.87
C VAL A 64 -15.16 -8.07 8.39
N GLU A 65 -15.96 -7.20 8.98
CA GLU A 65 -17.33 -6.95 8.51
C GLU A 65 -17.29 -5.92 7.38
N VAL A 66 -17.96 -6.21 6.28
CA VAL A 66 -18.03 -5.35 5.10
C VAL A 66 -19.47 -5.16 4.62
N GLY A 67 -19.70 -4.06 3.91
CA GLY A 67 -21.03 -3.73 3.40
C GLY A 67 -22.01 -3.25 4.47
N GLU A 68 -23.17 -2.77 4.01
CA GLU A 68 -24.27 -2.34 4.90
C GLU A 68 -24.89 -3.52 5.67
N ASP A 69 -24.86 -4.70 5.09
CA ASP A 69 -25.32 -5.96 5.66
C ASP A 69 -24.34 -6.58 6.66
N LYS A 70 -23.17 -5.96 6.85
CA LYS A 70 -22.12 -6.40 7.79
C LYS A 70 -21.74 -7.86 7.64
N HIS A 71 -21.69 -8.36 6.41
CA HIS A 71 -21.23 -9.72 6.19
C HIS A 71 -19.72 -9.84 6.46
N LYS A 72 -19.30 -11.00 6.98
CA LYS A 72 -17.91 -11.27 7.34
C LYS A 72 -17.14 -11.79 6.13
N VAL A 73 -15.97 -11.21 5.90
CA VAL A 73 -15.03 -11.68 4.90
C VAL A 73 -13.65 -11.90 5.51
N GLN A 74 -12.94 -12.88 4.98
CA GLN A 74 -11.53 -13.10 5.33
C GLN A 74 -10.71 -11.89 4.93
N ASN A 75 -9.87 -11.44 5.85
CA ASN A 75 -8.91 -10.35 5.64
C ASN A 75 -7.50 -10.86 5.93
N VAL A 76 -6.57 -10.51 5.04
CA VAL A 76 -5.16 -10.84 5.17
C VAL A 76 -4.36 -9.56 5.21
N ARG A 77 -3.53 -9.41 6.25
CA ARG A 77 -2.55 -8.34 6.33
C ARG A 77 -1.20 -8.84 5.83
N ILE A 78 -0.60 -8.14 4.90
CA ILE A 78 0.74 -8.40 4.41
C ILE A 78 1.63 -7.23 4.80
N ASP A 79 2.53 -7.48 5.75
CA ASP A 79 3.47 -6.50 6.28
C ASP A 79 4.86 -6.71 5.64
N PHE A 80 5.32 -5.73 4.89
CA PHE A 80 6.72 -5.63 4.49
C PHE A 80 7.45 -4.76 5.51
N ILE A 81 8.37 -5.35 6.26
CA ILE A 81 9.27 -4.58 7.12
C ILE A 81 10.35 -4.01 6.24
N VAL A 82 10.45 -2.70 6.19
CA VAL A 82 11.36 -1.98 5.30
C VAL A 82 12.33 -1.13 6.08
N LYS A 83 13.53 -0.96 5.52
CA LYS A 83 14.57 -0.08 6.04
C LYS A 83 14.95 0.93 4.95
N THR A 84 15.07 2.19 5.30
CA THR A 84 15.56 3.21 4.37
C THR A 84 17.03 2.98 4.02
N ASP A 85 17.37 3.28 2.77
CA ASP A 85 18.75 3.33 2.28
C ASP A 85 19.37 4.67 2.64
N ALA A 86 20.20 4.70 3.68
CA ALA A 86 20.83 5.93 4.16
C ALA A 86 21.62 6.68 3.07
N GLU A 87 22.28 5.96 2.16
CA GLU A 87 23.04 6.57 1.06
C GLU A 87 22.14 7.35 0.09
N LYS A 88 20.90 6.86 -0.14
CA LYS A 88 19.91 7.48 -1.04
C LYS A 88 18.93 8.39 -0.32
N CYS A 89 18.98 8.43 1.00
CA CYS A 89 18.04 9.16 1.85
C CYS A 89 18.75 10.18 2.75
N SER A 90 19.82 10.83 2.24
CA SER A 90 20.53 11.90 2.95
C SER A 90 21.02 11.52 4.36
N GLY A 91 21.44 10.28 4.55
CA GLY A 91 21.88 9.75 5.84
C GLY A 91 20.74 9.30 6.76
N ILE A 92 19.48 9.44 6.36
CA ILE A 92 18.32 9.05 7.16
C ILE A 92 18.15 7.53 7.12
N GLU A 93 18.27 6.90 8.29
CA GLU A 93 18.05 5.47 8.46
C GLU A 93 16.97 5.19 9.49
N PHE A 94 15.92 4.49 9.11
CA PHE A 94 14.91 3.98 10.03
C PHE A 94 14.22 2.74 9.47
N ILE A 95 13.64 1.96 10.37
CA ILE A 95 12.85 0.77 10.03
C ILE A 95 11.38 1.10 10.24
N THR A 96 10.56 0.74 9.28
CA THR A 96 9.11 0.90 9.36
C THR A 96 8.40 -0.24 8.63
N LYS A 97 7.10 -0.13 8.54
CA LYS A 97 6.24 -1.12 7.92
C LYS A 97 5.46 -0.52 6.76
N VAL A 98 5.43 -1.24 5.63
CA VAL A 98 4.48 -1.02 4.53
C VAL A 98 3.46 -2.14 4.61
N ALA A 99 2.21 -1.83 4.92
CA ALA A 99 1.15 -2.81 5.15
C ALA A 99 0.11 -2.77 4.03
N PHE A 100 -0.30 -3.95 3.59
CA PHE A 100 -1.40 -4.15 2.65
C PHE A 100 -2.47 -5.03 3.29
N PHE A 101 -3.71 -4.73 2.99
CA PHE A 101 -4.86 -5.50 3.46
C PHE A 101 -5.59 -6.08 2.26
N LEU A 102 -5.60 -7.41 2.17
CA LEU A 102 -6.35 -8.13 1.15
C LEU A 102 -7.64 -8.66 1.77
N ARG A 103 -8.77 -8.40 1.12
CA ARG A 103 -10.04 -9.02 1.51
C ARG A 103 -10.46 -10.05 0.49
N LYS A 104 -11.01 -11.15 0.98
CA LYS A 104 -11.55 -12.22 0.14
C LYS A 104 -12.92 -11.82 -0.42
N GLU A 105 -12.95 -10.68 -1.04
CA GLU A 105 -14.10 -10.07 -1.69
C GLU A 105 -13.63 -9.39 -2.97
N TYR A 106 -14.38 -9.49 -4.06
CA TYR A 106 -14.03 -8.82 -5.29
C TYR A 106 -14.27 -7.31 -5.18
N ARG A 107 -13.42 -6.52 -5.81
CA ARG A 107 -13.51 -5.07 -5.78
C ARG A 107 -14.56 -4.59 -6.79
N TYR A 108 -15.67 -4.08 -6.27
CA TYR A 108 -16.71 -3.45 -7.07
C TYR A 108 -16.56 -1.93 -7.03
N ASN A 109 -17.06 -1.23 -8.07
CA ASN A 109 -17.23 0.21 -8.03
C ASN A 109 -18.39 0.58 -7.08
N ARG A 110 -18.52 1.88 -6.77
CA ARG A 110 -19.45 2.40 -5.76
C ARG A 110 -20.91 1.95 -5.98
N ASP A 111 -21.36 1.95 -7.21
CA ASP A 111 -22.73 1.57 -7.59
C ASP A 111 -22.90 0.06 -7.85
N LYS A 112 -21.84 -0.72 -7.65
CA LYS A 112 -21.77 -2.17 -7.87
C LYS A 112 -22.15 -2.62 -9.27
N THR A 113 -22.02 -1.74 -10.27
CA THR A 113 -22.28 -2.07 -11.69
C THR A 113 -21.06 -2.64 -12.40
N LYS A 114 -19.86 -2.39 -11.87
CA LYS A 114 -18.59 -2.85 -12.41
C LYS A 114 -17.77 -3.57 -11.36
N VAL A 115 -16.94 -4.49 -11.81
CA VAL A 115 -15.92 -5.18 -11.01
C VAL A 115 -14.56 -4.87 -11.57
N GLN A 116 -13.59 -4.67 -10.68
CA GLN A 116 -12.20 -4.53 -11.08
C GLN A 116 -11.68 -5.92 -11.47
N VAL A 117 -10.98 -5.98 -12.61
CA VAL A 117 -10.27 -7.17 -13.05
C VAL A 117 -8.78 -6.89 -13.11
N ILE A 118 -7.99 -7.94 -12.93
CA ILE A 118 -6.53 -7.89 -12.96
C ILE A 118 -5.99 -9.04 -13.80
N ASP A 119 -4.93 -8.81 -14.56
CA ASP A 119 -4.25 -9.83 -15.35
C ASP A 119 -2.93 -10.28 -14.70
N LYS A 120 -2.29 -11.28 -15.29
CA LYS A 120 -1.00 -11.82 -14.81
C LYS A 120 0.16 -10.80 -14.81
N TYR A 121 0.00 -9.71 -15.54
CA TYR A 121 0.96 -8.60 -15.57
C TYR A 121 0.66 -7.52 -14.53
N GLY A 122 -0.40 -7.69 -13.74
CA GLY A 122 -0.86 -6.72 -12.75
C GLY A 122 -1.55 -5.50 -13.36
N ARG A 123 -2.02 -5.59 -14.61
CA ARG A 123 -2.82 -4.53 -15.21
C ARG A 123 -4.26 -4.68 -14.74
N THR A 124 -4.89 -3.57 -14.41
CA THR A 124 -6.27 -3.53 -13.94
C THR A 124 -7.19 -2.84 -14.95
N ALA A 125 -8.45 -3.24 -14.94
CA ALA A 125 -9.52 -2.59 -15.70
C ALA A 125 -10.84 -2.71 -14.95
N TRP A 126 -11.76 -1.78 -15.21
CA TRP A 126 -13.14 -1.85 -14.75
C TRP A 126 -14.03 -2.38 -15.85
N VAL A 127 -14.69 -3.51 -15.62
CA VAL A 127 -15.60 -4.16 -16.56
C VAL A 127 -16.98 -4.28 -15.95
N THR A 128 -18.04 -4.37 -16.77
CA THR A 128 -19.37 -4.67 -16.24
C THR A 128 -19.41 -6.10 -15.69
N ILE A 129 -20.36 -6.36 -14.80
CA ILE A 129 -20.52 -7.71 -14.23
C ILE A 129 -20.82 -8.74 -15.33
N GLU A 130 -21.60 -8.36 -16.35
CA GLU A 130 -21.90 -9.19 -17.50
C GLU A 130 -20.63 -9.52 -18.31
N GLN A 131 -19.80 -8.51 -18.60
CA GLN A 131 -18.50 -8.70 -19.27
C GLN A 131 -17.56 -9.60 -18.47
N ALA A 132 -17.50 -9.41 -17.15
CA ALA A 132 -16.70 -10.27 -16.27
C ALA A 132 -17.18 -11.73 -16.32
N LYS A 133 -18.50 -11.94 -16.29
CA LYS A 133 -19.12 -13.27 -16.37
C LYS A 133 -18.88 -13.94 -17.72
N ALA A 134 -18.93 -13.16 -18.81
CA ALA A 134 -18.70 -13.64 -20.18
C ALA A 134 -17.21 -13.77 -20.51
N HIS A 135 -16.31 -13.41 -19.61
CA HIS A 135 -14.87 -13.22 -19.86
C HIS A 135 -14.57 -12.22 -20.99
N GLU A 136 -15.51 -11.32 -21.26
CA GLU A 136 -15.34 -10.25 -22.24
C GLU A 136 -14.61 -9.07 -21.58
N ILE A 137 -13.35 -8.90 -21.93
CA ILE A 137 -12.55 -7.79 -21.43
C ILE A 137 -12.58 -6.67 -22.46
N PRO A 138 -12.88 -5.43 -22.04
CA PRO A 138 -12.91 -4.31 -22.97
C PRO A 138 -11.54 -4.15 -23.62
N VAL A 139 -11.52 -4.20 -24.93
CA VAL A 139 -10.34 -3.87 -25.73
C VAL A 139 -10.11 -2.37 -25.57
N TYR A 140 -8.98 -1.95 -25.04
CA TYR A 140 -8.61 -0.54 -25.07
C TYR A 140 -8.60 -0.08 -26.52
N LYS A 141 -9.28 1.04 -26.83
CA LYS A 141 -9.43 1.58 -28.19
C LYS A 141 -8.12 1.69 -28.97
N ASN A 142 -6.98 1.76 -28.28
CA ASN A 142 -5.65 1.94 -28.85
C ASN A 142 -4.63 0.88 -28.34
N GLY A 143 -5.11 -0.25 -27.83
CA GLY A 143 -4.26 -1.37 -27.41
C GLY A 143 -4.27 -2.50 -28.42
N PRO A 144 -3.30 -3.42 -28.39
CA PRO A 144 -3.35 -4.63 -29.23
C PRO A 144 -4.64 -5.38 -28.94
N ALA A 145 -5.33 -5.76 -30.00
CA ALA A 145 -6.68 -6.35 -30.01
C ALA A 145 -6.80 -7.71 -29.27
N ASN A 146 -5.70 -8.26 -28.81
CA ASN A 146 -5.59 -9.53 -28.10
C ASN A 146 -4.86 -9.34 -26.77
N ILE A 147 -5.39 -8.49 -25.90
CA ILE A 147 -4.99 -8.57 -24.51
C ILE A 147 -5.66 -9.81 -23.95
N ASP A 148 -4.83 -10.79 -23.82
CA ASP A 148 -5.03 -12.15 -23.48
C ASP A 148 -6.09 -12.42 -22.41
N LYS A 149 -6.77 -13.53 -22.57
CA LYS A 149 -7.81 -14.17 -21.75
C LYS A 149 -7.42 -14.44 -20.28
N GLY A 150 -6.42 -13.73 -19.73
CA GLY A 150 -5.88 -13.93 -18.38
C GLY A 150 -6.41 -13.01 -17.30
N TYR A 151 -7.40 -12.14 -17.58
CA TYR A 151 -8.00 -11.30 -16.57
C TYR A 151 -8.95 -12.08 -15.66
N ARG A 152 -8.88 -11.81 -14.38
CA ARG A 152 -9.80 -12.32 -13.36
C ARG A 152 -10.27 -11.19 -12.47
N PRO A 153 -11.39 -11.33 -11.75
CA PRO A 153 -11.77 -10.37 -10.74
C PRO A 153 -10.64 -10.17 -9.72
N ALA A 154 -10.33 -8.91 -9.42
CA ALA A 154 -9.34 -8.52 -8.44
C ALA A 154 -9.96 -8.52 -7.03
N TYR A 155 -9.20 -8.94 -6.03
CA TYR A 155 -9.55 -8.76 -4.64
C TYR A 155 -9.25 -7.33 -4.17
N HIS A 156 -9.94 -6.88 -3.12
CA HIS A 156 -9.60 -5.61 -2.48
C HIS A 156 -8.15 -5.62 -1.99
N GLY A 157 -7.40 -4.55 -2.28
CA GLY A 157 -5.99 -4.40 -1.91
C GLY A 157 -4.98 -5.11 -2.82
N GLU A 158 -5.44 -5.88 -3.79
CA GLU A 158 -4.57 -6.66 -4.67
C GLU A 158 -3.76 -5.76 -5.62
N GLU A 159 -4.37 -4.70 -6.14
CA GLU A 159 -3.70 -3.75 -7.04
C GLU A 159 -2.54 -3.05 -6.34
N GLU A 160 -2.77 -2.56 -5.13
CA GLU A 160 -1.78 -1.86 -4.32
C GLU A 160 -0.59 -2.77 -3.98
N LEU A 161 -0.87 -4.00 -3.54
CA LEU A 161 0.14 -5.02 -3.29
C LEU A 161 0.95 -5.35 -4.55
N THR A 162 0.26 -5.57 -5.67
CA THR A 162 0.89 -5.86 -6.96
C THR A 162 1.82 -4.74 -7.40
N ASN A 163 1.39 -3.49 -7.26
CA ASN A 163 2.19 -2.31 -7.60
C ASN A 163 3.46 -2.22 -6.76
N PHE A 164 3.37 -2.52 -5.46
CA PHE A 164 4.55 -2.57 -4.60
C PHE A 164 5.53 -3.66 -5.05
N ILE A 165 5.05 -4.88 -5.25
CA ILE A 165 5.90 -6.02 -5.64
C ILE A 165 6.56 -5.77 -6.98
N LYS A 166 5.82 -5.26 -7.97
CA LYS A 166 6.38 -4.91 -9.28
C LYS A 166 7.44 -3.83 -9.19
N ALA A 167 7.23 -2.81 -8.37
CA ALA A 167 8.21 -1.76 -8.17
C ALA A 167 9.48 -2.29 -7.48
N TYR A 168 9.32 -3.12 -6.43
CA TYR A 168 10.42 -3.71 -5.68
C TYR A 168 11.23 -4.70 -6.52
N LEU A 169 10.58 -5.64 -7.19
CA LEU A 169 11.24 -6.64 -8.05
C LEU A 169 11.69 -6.08 -9.40
N ASN A 170 11.51 -4.78 -9.61
CA ASN A 170 11.83 -4.08 -10.85
C ASN A 170 11.20 -4.71 -12.11
N ILE A 171 10.03 -5.32 -11.96
CA ILE A 171 9.31 -6.00 -13.06
C ILE A 171 8.95 -4.96 -14.13
N PRO A 172 9.33 -5.15 -15.39
CA PRO A 172 9.05 -4.19 -16.45
C PRO A 172 7.56 -4.10 -16.76
N ASN A 173 7.15 -3.01 -17.39
CA ASN A 173 5.79 -2.90 -17.91
C ASN A 173 5.67 -3.73 -19.18
N VAL A 174 4.60 -4.50 -19.31
CA VAL A 174 4.32 -5.33 -20.47
C VAL A 174 4.01 -4.52 -21.73
N MET A 175 3.65 -3.24 -21.57
CA MET A 175 3.38 -2.32 -22.67
C MET A 175 4.47 -1.23 -22.73
N LYS A 176 4.96 -0.94 -23.92
CA LYS A 176 5.85 0.18 -24.25
C LYS A 176 5.17 1.12 -25.23
N TYR A 177 5.44 2.42 -25.13
CA TYR A 177 4.94 3.44 -26.04
C TYR A 177 5.98 3.71 -27.12
N VAL A 178 5.67 3.33 -28.36
CA VAL A 178 6.59 3.45 -29.50
C VAL A 178 5.80 4.01 -30.69
N ASN A 179 6.36 5.02 -31.36
CA ASN A 179 5.73 5.64 -32.54
C ASN A 179 4.26 6.01 -32.32
N ASN A 180 3.95 6.68 -31.20
CA ASN A 180 2.60 7.10 -30.82
C ASN A 180 1.58 5.96 -30.64
N THR A 181 2.05 4.75 -30.40
CA THR A 181 1.19 3.58 -30.20
C THR A 181 1.68 2.75 -29.01
N TRP A 182 0.76 2.21 -28.23
CA TRP A 182 1.08 1.23 -27.20
C TRP A 182 1.24 -0.14 -27.81
N VAL A 183 2.42 -0.73 -27.64
CA VAL A 183 2.73 -2.09 -28.14
C VAL A 183 3.21 -2.96 -26.96
N MET A 184 2.96 -4.27 -27.08
CA MET A 184 3.51 -5.23 -26.12
C MET A 184 5.04 -5.30 -26.27
N VAL A 185 5.74 -5.55 -25.17
CA VAL A 185 7.19 -5.84 -25.19
C VAL A 185 7.46 -7.19 -25.85
N ASP A 186 8.69 -7.39 -26.27
CA ASP A 186 9.09 -8.59 -27.00
C ASP A 186 9.10 -9.86 -26.13
N ASN A 187 9.41 -9.70 -24.83
CA ASN A 187 9.43 -10.77 -23.82
C ASN A 187 8.40 -10.47 -22.71
N PRO A 188 7.10 -10.69 -22.95
CA PRO A 188 6.06 -10.37 -21.99
C PRO A 188 6.12 -11.24 -20.73
N GLU A 189 6.71 -12.43 -20.76
CA GLU A 189 6.93 -13.32 -19.63
C GLU A 189 7.78 -12.68 -18.52
N ASP A 190 8.73 -11.80 -18.88
CA ASP A 190 9.55 -11.06 -17.91
C ASP A 190 8.74 -10.01 -17.14
N CYS A 191 7.52 -9.73 -17.60
CA CYS A 191 6.64 -8.71 -17.03
C CYS A 191 5.57 -9.29 -16.08
N GLU A 192 5.59 -10.60 -15.85
CA GLU A 192 4.60 -11.22 -14.98
C GLU A 192 4.76 -10.77 -13.52
N ALA A 193 3.65 -10.39 -12.92
CA ALA A 193 3.64 -9.87 -11.55
C ALA A 193 3.83 -10.96 -10.48
N ARG A 194 3.80 -12.24 -10.86
CA ARG A 194 4.00 -13.42 -10.00
C ARG A 194 3.17 -13.41 -8.72
N LEU A 195 1.89 -13.05 -8.86
CA LEU A 195 0.92 -13.02 -7.76
C LEU A 195 -0.16 -14.11 -7.91
N ASP A 196 0.17 -15.20 -8.54
CA ASP A 196 -0.71 -16.38 -8.69
C ASP A 196 -1.09 -17.01 -7.36
N SER A 197 -0.42 -16.60 -6.28
CA SER A 197 -0.59 -17.14 -4.93
C SER A 197 -1.56 -16.37 -4.03
N ILE A 198 -2.39 -15.45 -4.55
CA ILE A 198 -3.33 -14.69 -3.71
C ILE A 198 -4.25 -15.62 -2.89
N ALA A 199 -4.71 -16.72 -3.48
CA ALA A 199 -5.53 -17.70 -2.76
C ALA A 199 -4.78 -18.35 -1.58
N GLU A 200 -3.47 -18.50 -1.66
CA GLU A 200 -2.63 -19.04 -0.61
C GLU A 200 -2.43 -18.03 0.54
N TYR A 201 -2.42 -16.74 0.24
CA TYR A 201 -2.33 -15.72 1.28
C TYR A 201 -3.52 -15.77 2.23
N PHE A 202 -4.74 -16.04 1.72
CA PHE A 202 -5.92 -16.25 2.56
C PHE A 202 -5.86 -17.52 3.43
N LYS A 203 -4.89 -18.41 3.17
CA LYS A 203 -4.58 -19.58 4.01
C LYS A 203 -3.41 -19.33 4.96
N GLY A 204 -2.82 -18.13 4.93
CA GLY A 204 -1.63 -17.78 5.71
C GLY A 204 -0.30 -18.28 5.12
N ASN A 205 -0.31 -18.73 3.87
CA ASN A 205 0.89 -19.19 3.19
C ASN A 205 1.53 -18.06 2.39
N PHE A 206 2.64 -17.53 2.91
CA PHE A 206 3.40 -16.42 2.30
C PHE A 206 4.76 -16.89 1.79
N LYS A 207 4.97 -18.20 1.64
CA LYS A 207 6.30 -18.76 1.35
C LYS A 207 6.85 -18.25 0.01
N GLU A 208 6.06 -18.30 -1.05
CA GLU A 208 6.49 -17.88 -2.39
C GLU A 208 6.84 -16.39 -2.42
N LEU A 209 6.03 -15.54 -1.76
CA LEU A 209 6.30 -14.12 -1.65
C LEU A 209 7.61 -13.86 -0.89
N ARG A 210 7.83 -14.56 0.23
CA ARG A 210 9.07 -14.48 1.01
C ARG A 210 10.27 -14.89 0.17
N ASP A 211 10.16 -16.00 -0.55
CA ASP A 211 11.23 -16.52 -1.41
C ASP A 211 11.54 -15.54 -2.54
N ALA A 212 10.52 -14.97 -3.20
CA ALA A 212 10.71 -13.99 -4.27
C ALA A 212 11.44 -12.73 -3.78
N ILE A 213 11.11 -12.25 -2.58
CA ILE A 213 11.79 -11.10 -1.96
C ILE A 213 13.22 -11.48 -1.54
N ALA A 214 13.42 -12.63 -0.93
CA ALA A 214 14.72 -13.10 -0.45
C ALA A 214 15.74 -13.36 -1.58
N LEU A 215 15.27 -13.70 -2.79
CA LEU A 215 16.13 -13.85 -3.97
C LEU A 215 16.69 -12.51 -4.49
N GLN A 216 16.17 -11.38 -4.02
CA GLN A 216 16.49 -10.04 -4.48
C GLN A 216 16.81 -9.10 -3.31
N PRO A 217 17.76 -9.45 -2.40
CA PRO A 217 17.95 -8.73 -1.14
C PRO A 217 18.43 -7.28 -1.34
N ASP A 218 19.08 -7.00 -2.48
CA ASP A 218 19.62 -5.67 -2.81
C ASP A 218 18.62 -4.80 -3.57
N ASN A 219 17.45 -5.34 -3.91
CA ASN A 219 16.42 -4.55 -4.56
C ASN A 219 15.87 -3.49 -3.62
N LYS A 220 15.46 -2.39 -4.23
CA LYS A 220 14.90 -1.23 -3.54
C LYS A 220 13.66 -0.74 -4.25
N VAL A 221 12.77 -0.17 -3.47
CA VAL A 221 11.58 0.53 -3.97
C VAL A 221 11.50 1.90 -3.35
N LYS A 222 10.97 2.89 -4.07
CA LYS A 222 10.71 4.21 -3.51
C LYS A 222 9.31 4.28 -2.94
N VAL A 223 9.24 4.75 -1.70
CA VAL A 223 8.04 4.88 -0.89
C VAL A 223 7.87 6.33 -0.46
N LEU A 224 6.68 6.88 -0.60
CA LEU A 224 6.35 8.19 -0.05
C LEU A 224 5.94 8.04 1.41
N PHE A 225 6.70 8.67 2.28
CA PHE A 225 6.45 8.74 3.70
C PHE A 225 5.70 10.02 4.07
N GLY A 226 4.87 9.93 5.09
CA GLY A 226 4.13 11.04 5.66
C GLY A 226 3.97 10.90 7.15
N VAL A 227 3.32 11.87 7.77
CA VAL A 227 3.01 11.89 9.19
C VAL A 227 1.51 12.03 9.38
N ARG A 228 0.92 11.06 10.07
CA ARG A 228 -0.47 11.11 10.50
C ARG A 228 -0.52 11.69 11.92
N THR A 229 -1.36 12.68 12.12
CA THR A 229 -1.65 13.25 13.43
C THR A 229 -3.05 12.82 13.85
N THR A 230 -3.18 12.27 15.05
CA THR A 230 -4.46 11.87 15.64
C THR A 230 -5.05 13.03 16.44
N ASP A 231 -6.33 12.91 16.84
CA ASP A 231 -7.05 13.97 17.58
C ASP A 231 -6.43 14.30 18.92
N ASP A 232 -5.72 13.36 19.52
CA ASP A 232 -4.93 13.55 20.76
C ASP A 232 -3.50 14.07 20.47
N ASN A 233 -3.26 14.63 19.29
CA ASN A 233 -2.00 15.18 18.79
C ASN A 233 -0.82 14.18 18.78
N LYS A 234 -1.07 12.89 18.81
CA LYS A 234 -0.03 11.89 18.62
C LYS A 234 0.32 11.76 17.15
N GLN A 235 1.61 11.69 16.87
CA GLN A 235 2.12 11.58 15.52
C GLN A 235 2.63 10.17 15.21
N TYR A 236 2.25 9.65 14.06
CA TYR A 236 2.63 8.33 13.58
C TYR A 236 3.26 8.42 12.20
N GLN A 237 4.27 7.58 11.95
CA GLN A 237 4.81 7.43 10.61
C GLN A 237 3.74 6.82 9.70
N ALA A 238 3.47 7.48 8.59
CA ALA A 238 2.52 7.02 7.58
C ALA A 238 3.23 6.66 6.28
N VAL A 239 2.59 5.82 5.49
CA VAL A 239 3.05 5.40 4.16
C VAL A 239 1.93 5.65 3.16
N TYR A 240 2.26 6.27 2.03
CA TYR A 240 1.35 6.40 0.92
C TYR A 240 1.34 5.09 0.12
N ASN A 241 0.29 4.32 0.22
CA ASN A 241 0.19 2.96 -0.33
C ASN A 241 -0.47 2.87 -1.72
N GLN A 242 -0.79 4.00 -2.35
CA GLN A 242 -1.46 4.01 -3.65
C GLN A 242 -0.49 3.97 -4.84
N MET A 243 0.74 4.41 -4.65
CA MET A 243 1.76 4.43 -5.70
C MET A 243 3.15 4.19 -5.14
N PHE A 244 3.87 3.26 -5.76
CA PHE A 244 5.25 2.94 -5.47
C PHE A 244 6.08 3.13 -6.73
N LEU A 245 7.30 3.64 -6.57
CA LEU A 245 8.16 3.90 -7.71
C LEU A 245 9.35 2.94 -7.70
N LYS A 246 9.79 2.53 -8.89
CA LYS A 246 11.05 1.82 -9.03
C LYS A 246 12.20 2.70 -8.55
N ASN A 247 13.24 2.10 -8.01
CA ASN A 247 14.34 2.83 -7.38
C ASN A 247 15.06 3.82 -8.30
N ASN A 248 15.08 3.56 -9.60
CA ASN A 248 15.72 4.41 -10.61
C ASN A 248 14.87 5.63 -11.03
N ILE A 249 13.64 5.76 -10.61
CA ILE A 249 12.77 6.90 -10.95
C ILE A 249 13.18 8.11 -10.11
N THR A 250 13.43 9.23 -10.76
CA THR A 250 13.78 10.52 -10.14
C THR A 250 12.72 11.59 -10.33
N ASP A 251 11.84 11.41 -11.31
CA ASP A 251 10.70 12.30 -11.54
C ASP A 251 9.50 11.83 -10.73
N TYR A 252 9.07 12.66 -9.78
CA TYR A 252 7.96 12.40 -8.88
C TYR A 252 6.65 13.06 -9.31
N SER A 253 6.60 13.68 -10.48
CA SER A 253 5.42 14.41 -10.96
C SER A 253 4.14 13.57 -10.99
N LYS A 254 4.24 12.31 -11.41
CA LYS A 254 3.11 11.37 -11.42
C LYS A 254 2.66 11.00 -10.00
N LEU A 255 3.60 10.84 -9.08
CA LEU A 255 3.29 10.57 -7.68
C LEU A 255 2.59 11.76 -7.03
N ASP A 256 3.08 12.97 -7.30
CA ASP A 256 2.47 14.20 -6.80
C ASP A 256 1.05 14.39 -7.39
N ALA A 257 0.88 14.24 -8.69
CA ALA A 257 -0.44 14.33 -9.32
C ALA A 257 -1.44 13.33 -8.71
N ASN A 258 -1.03 12.09 -8.50
CA ASN A 258 -1.88 11.06 -7.87
C ASN A 258 -2.21 11.42 -6.42
N LEU A 259 -1.24 11.93 -5.64
CA LEU A 259 -1.49 12.40 -4.28
C LEU A 259 -2.47 13.56 -4.24
N GLN A 260 -2.32 14.57 -5.12
CA GLN A 260 -3.20 15.73 -5.17
C GLN A 260 -4.64 15.33 -5.56
N GLU A 261 -4.79 14.44 -6.53
CA GLU A 261 -6.10 13.87 -6.89
C GLU A 261 -6.79 13.22 -5.70
N ARG A 262 -6.05 12.38 -4.93
CA ARG A 262 -6.58 11.72 -3.74
C ARG A 262 -6.92 12.71 -2.63
N LYS A 263 -6.08 13.71 -2.39
CA LYS A 263 -6.38 14.80 -1.43
C LYS A 263 -7.62 15.60 -1.82
N ALA A 264 -7.75 15.94 -3.10
CA ALA A 264 -8.93 16.63 -3.61
C ALA A 264 -10.22 15.82 -3.43
N ALA A 265 -10.10 14.50 -3.48
CA ALA A 265 -11.19 13.57 -3.19
C ALA A 265 -11.43 13.36 -1.67
N GLY A 266 -10.74 14.09 -0.79
CA GLY A 266 -10.90 14.03 0.67
C GLY A 266 -10.10 12.90 1.35
N ALA A 267 -9.20 12.20 0.64
CA ALA A 267 -8.34 11.21 1.27
C ALA A 267 -7.26 11.86 2.16
N TYR A 268 -6.87 11.15 3.20
CA TYR A 268 -5.78 11.54 4.11
C TYR A 268 -6.00 12.87 4.86
N PRO A 269 -7.18 13.15 5.46
CA PRO A 269 -7.48 14.43 6.09
C PRO A 269 -6.57 14.75 7.28
N THR A 270 -6.02 13.72 7.94
CA THR A 270 -5.14 13.84 9.11
C THR A 270 -3.70 13.44 8.83
N THR A 271 -3.34 13.25 7.54
CA THR A 271 -2.00 12.78 7.17
C THR A 271 -1.34 13.79 6.23
N GLU A 272 -0.16 14.24 6.60
CA GLU A 272 0.67 15.09 5.78
C GLU A 272 1.66 14.25 4.97
N PHE A 273 1.55 14.35 3.64
CA PHE A 273 2.51 13.82 2.68
C PHE A 273 3.13 14.99 1.91
N ILE A 274 4.45 15.00 1.80
CA ILE A 274 5.23 15.99 1.05
C ILE A 274 6.04 15.23 0.00
N VAL A 275 5.80 15.50 -1.28
CA VAL A 275 6.56 14.88 -2.36
C VAL A 275 7.88 15.65 -2.53
N GLY A 276 8.99 14.94 -2.49
CA GLY A 276 10.34 15.46 -2.55
C GLY A 276 11.30 14.50 -1.83
N ASP A 277 12.52 14.93 -1.61
CA ASP A 277 13.52 14.13 -0.90
C ASP A 277 13.12 13.88 0.55
N LEU A 278 13.51 12.70 1.05
CA LEU A 278 13.21 12.31 2.42
C LEU A 278 13.90 13.24 3.41
N LYS A 279 13.14 13.75 4.37
CA LYS A 279 13.62 14.65 5.43
C LYS A 279 12.92 14.39 6.75
N GLU A 280 13.53 14.83 7.84
CA GLU A 280 12.90 14.84 9.16
C GLU A 280 11.69 15.80 9.14
N TYR A 281 10.59 15.34 9.71
CA TYR A 281 9.37 16.14 9.87
C TYR A 281 9.53 17.02 11.11
N ASN A 282 9.77 18.30 10.88
CA ASN A 282 9.77 19.31 11.93
C ASN A 282 8.40 19.99 11.93
N VAL A 283 7.67 19.84 13.02
CA VAL A 283 6.54 20.71 13.28
C VAL A 283 7.14 22.09 13.59
N GLU A 284 7.38 22.91 12.59
CA GLU A 284 7.41 24.35 12.84
C GLU A 284 6.02 24.65 13.41
N ALA A 285 6.00 25.30 14.56
CA ALA A 285 4.76 25.73 15.21
C ALA A 285 4.00 26.66 14.26
N THR A 286 3.32 26.08 13.31
CA THR A 286 2.35 26.75 12.48
C THR A 286 1.18 27.04 13.40
N ASP A 287 0.94 28.33 13.66
CA ASP A 287 -0.18 28.83 14.45
C ASP A 287 -1.47 28.04 14.18
N LEU A 288 -1.79 27.11 15.07
CA LEU A 288 -3.06 26.39 15.11
C LEU A 288 -4.23 27.29 15.52
N SER A 289 -4.03 28.63 15.53
CA SER A 289 -5.05 29.58 15.91
C SER A 289 -6.12 29.85 14.85
N ASN A 290 -6.05 29.21 13.65
CA ASN A 290 -6.96 29.53 12.54
C ASN A 290 -7.74 28.34 11.95
N SER A 291 -7.88 27.22 12.61
CA SER A 291 -8.82 26.16 12.21
C SER A 291 -10.13 26.23 13.01
N GLY A 292 -10.88 27.31 12.80
CA GLY A 292 -12.28 27.37 13.21
C GLY A 292 -13.12 26.40 12.38
N ALA A 293 -14.03 25.69 13.06
CA ALA A 293 -15.06 24.80 12.56
C ALA A 293 -14.62 23.35 12.26
N ALA A 294 -14.30 22.60 13.30
CA ALA A 294 -14.46 21.16 13.28
C ALA A 294 -15.95 20.82 13.43
N GLY A 295 -16.63 20.63 12.30
CA GLY A 295 -17.91 19.92 12.29
C GLY A 295 -17.65 18.46 12.61
N ASN A 296 -18.43 17.88 13.54
CA ASN A 296 -18.44 16.45 13.88
C ASN A 296 -18.68 15.61 12.61
N MET A 297 -17.62 15.18 11.96
CA MET A 297 -17.69 14.10 10.99
C MET A 297 -17.31 12.80 11.71
N PRO A 298 -18.16 11.78 11.68
CA PRO A 298 -17.77 10.48 12.20
C PRO A 298 -16.61 9.96 11.35
N PHE A 299 -15.51 9.61 12.03
CA PHE A 299 -14.36 8.98 11.36
C PHE A 299 -14.79 7.71 10.64
N PRO A 300 -14.34 7.48 9.40
CA PRO A 300 -14.42 6.15 8.85
C PRO A 300 -13.58 5.24 9.76
N ASP A 301 -14.23 4.22 10.28
CA ASP A 301 -13.60 3.22 11.11
C ASP A 301 -12.48 2.56 10.28
N ASP A 302 -11.22 2.77 10.66
CA ASP A 302 -10.04 2.18 10.00
C ASP A 302 -10.06 0.63 10.07
N THR A 303 -11.01 0.06 10.80
CA THR A 303 -11.28 -1.39 10.84
C THR A 303 -11.99 -1.90 9.60
N ALA A 304 -12.71 -1.03 8.90
CA ALA A 304 -13.20 -1.31 7.58
C ALA A 304 -12.10 -0.94 6.59
N GLY A 305 -11.15 -1.84 6.33
CA GLY A 305 -10.08 -1.68 5.32
C GLY A 305 -10.61 -1.42 3.90
N GLY A 306 -11.70 -0.70 3.73
CA GLY A 306 -12.17 -0.11 2.50
C GLY A 306 -11.55 1.25 2.41
N THR A 307 -10.78 1.49 1.38
CA THR A 307 -10.67 2.85 0.90
C THR A 307 -12.11 3.32 0.63
N PRO A 308 -12.63 4.35 1.30
CA PRO A 308 -13.98 4.88 1.04
C PRO A 308 -14.14 5.47 -0.37
N TRP A 309 -13.15 5.27 -1.23
CA TRP A 309 -12.88 6.09 -2.39
C TRP A 309 -12.83 5.25 -3.65
N ASP A 310 -13.94 4.62 -3.97
CA ASP A 310 -14.18 4.13 -5.33
C ASP A 310 -14.86 5.26 -6.14
N PHE A 311 -14.03 6.20 -6.61
CA PHE A 311 -14.47 7.18 -7.57
C PHE A 311 -14.50 6.55 -8.95
N GLY A 312 -15.65 5.95 -9.28
CA GLY A 312 -15.95 5.60 -10.65
C GLY A 312 -15.98 6.88 -11.51
N LYS A 313 -14.95 7.07 -12.31
CA LYS A 313 -14.98 7.78 -13.59
C LYS A 313 -14.39 6.90 -14.66
#